data_251d592388abd2a3cf98bc5a2ae480e6
#
_entry.id   251d592388abd2a3cf98bc5a2ae480e6
#
_cell.length_a   1.000
_cell.length_b   1.000
_cell.length_c   1.000
_cell.angle_alpha   90.00
_cell.angle_beta   90.00
_cell.angle_gamma   90.00
#
_symmetry.space_group_name_H-M   'P 1'
#
loop_
_entity.id
_entity.type
_entity.pdbx_description
1 polymer ?
#
loop_
_entity_poly.entity_id
_entity_poly.type
_entity_poly.pdbx_seq_one_letter_code
_entity_poly.pdbx_strand_id
1 'polypeptide(L)'
;MSEAERPRAAERDTTEAAVETIGLRKAYGPKAVLAGVDLTVARGSVFALLGPNGAGKTTTVRILATLQPPDGGIGRVAGRDVVGEPDGVRRAISLTGQFAAVDEQLTAEENLLLMGRLRRFGRVERRRRTAELLDLLELTADARRRVATFSGGMRRKVDLAMSLVGRPEVLFLDEPTTGLDPRSRQAVWDVVGELVGSGVTMFLTTQYLEEADQLADRISVLDGGRVVATGSADELKRRIGTEQVELALTDPAEVARARALFGPDVVVAAEGRAAEGRAAEALVRVPTDGSADHLRHVLDTLATGGVAVRTATVRRPTLDDVFLTLTGTSELEGATR
;
A
#
# COMPACT_ATOMS: atom_id res chain seq x y z
N MET A 1 -17.59 -18.74 -10.37
CA MET A 1 -18.21 -17.80 -9.42
C MET A 1 -17.66 -16.44 -9.78
N SER A 2 -18.54 -15.51 -10.10
CA SER A 2 -18.28 -14.23 -10.76
C SER A 2 -17.40 -13.30 -9.93
N GLU A 3 -16.31 -12.79 -10.54
CA GLU A 3 -15.59 -11.60 -10.08
C GLU A 3 -16.59 -10.45 -10.01
N ALA A 4 -16.83 -9.95 -8.80
CA ALA A 4 -17.60 -8.73 -8.60
C ALA A 4 -16.76 -7.56 -9.14
N GLU A 5 -17.13 -7.07 -10.32
CA GLU A 5 -16.64 -5.81 -10.89
C GLU A 5 -16.82 -4.68 -9.86
N ARG A 6 -15.71 -4.19 -9.32
CA ARG A 6 -15.71 -2.93 -8.56
C ARG A 6 -16.17 -1.83 -9.51
N PRO A 7 -17.12 -0.97 -9.13
CA PRO A 7 -17.49 0.16 -9.99
C PRO A 7 -16.25 1.04 -10.20
N ARG A 8 -15.82 1.17 -11.47
CA ARG A 8 -14.78 2.12 -11.88
C ARG A 8 -15.17 3.49 -11.34
N ALA A 9 -14.27 4.10 -10.57
CA ALA A 9 -14.40 5.49 -10.15
C ALA A 9 -14.64 6.34 -11.40
N ALA A 10 -15.87 6.89 -11.53
CA ALA A 10 -16.17 7.88 -12.52
C ALA A 10 -15.14 9.01 -12.39
N GLU A 11 -14.70 9.56 -13.53
CA GLU A 11 -13.85 10.75 -13.62
C GLU A 11 -14.41 11.84 -12.69
N ARG A 12 -13.88 11.88 -11.46
CA ARG A 12 -14.19 12.95 -10.51
C ARG A 12 -13.24 14.09 -10.84
N ASP A 13 -13.82 15.23 -11.08
CA ASP A 13 -13.18 16.52 -11.35
C ASP A 13 -12.01 16.74 -10.38
N THR A 14 -10.78 16.82 -10.90
CA THR A 14 -9.50 16.85 -10.17
C THR A 14 -9.21 18.20 -9.54
N THR A 15 -10.22 18.99 -9.16
CA THR A 15 -10.05 20.40 -8.87
C THR A 15 -9.51 20.72 -7.49
N GLU A 16 -9.49 19.80 -6.49
CA GLU A 16 -8.82 20.05 -5.20
C GLU A 16 -8.20 18.79 -4.62
N ALA A 17 -6.86 18.79 -4.49
CA ALA A 17 -6.13 17.75 -3.78
C ALA A 17 -6.52 17.73 -2.29
N ALA A 18 -6.72 16.54 -1.71
CA ALA A 18 -6.90 16.38 -0.28
C ALA A 18 -5.59 16.53 0.48
N VAL A 19 -4.48 16.06 -0.13
CA VAL A 19 -3.11 16.26 0.38
C VAL A 19 -2.22 16.66 -0.78
N GLU A 20 -1.39 17.67 -0.56
CA GLU A 20 -0.40 18.14 -1.52
C GLU A 20 0.92 18.42 -0.81
N THR A 21 2.05 17.98 -1.38
CA THR A 21 3.38 18.41 -0.96
C THR A 21 4.19 18.85 -2.17
N ILE A 22 4.97 19.92 -2.01
CA ILE A 22 5.86 20.46 -3.04
C ILE A 22 7.23 20.65 -2.43
N GLY A 23 8.20 19.86 -2.90
CA GLY A 23 9.58 19.93 -2.46
C GLY A 23 9.78 19.74 -0.97
N LEU A 24 8.95 18.90 -0.29
CA LEU A 24 8.96 18.74 1.15
C LEU A 24 10.30 18.20 1.64
N ARG A 25 10.91 18.88 2.63
CA ARG A 25 12.24 18.53 3.16
C ARG A 25 12.22 18.40 4.67
N LYS A 26 13.03 17.45 5.17
CA LYS A 26 13.28 17.26 6.60
C LYS A 26 14.63 16.62 6.84
N ALA A 27 15.38 17.17 7.81
CA ALA A 27 16.63 16.60 8.26
C ALA A 27 16.63 16.44 9.78
N TYR A 28 17.37 15.48 10.29
CA TYR A 28 17.66 15.30 11.70
C TYR A 28 19.19 15.29 11.88
N GLY A 29 19.72 16.40 12.36
CA GLY A 29 21.16 16.63 12.37
C GLY A 29 21.72 16.57 10.93
N PRO A 30 22.77 15.78 10.66
CA PRO A 30 23.37 15.69 9.34
C PRO A 30 22.56 14.80 8.36
N LYS A 31 21.57 14.04 8.85
CA LYS A 31 20.82 13.07 8.04
C LYS A 31 19.60 13.75 7.41
N ALA A 32 19.62 13.93 6.08
CA ALA A 32 18.43 14.27 5.32
C ALA A 32 17.50 13.04 5.27
N VAL A 33 16.25 13.20 5.74
CA VAL A 33 15.23 12.15 5.75
C VAL A 33 14.21 12.37 4.65
N LEU A 34 13.89 13.62 4.33
CA LEU A 34 13.11 14.00 3.16
C LEU A 34 13.93 14.99 2.33
N ALA A 35 14.11 14.69 1.06
CA ALA A 35 15.01 15.39 0.16
C ALA A 35 14.27 16.06 -1.04
N GLY A 36 13.08 16.57 -0.79
CA GLY A 36 12.20 17.16 -1.80
C GLY A 36 11.13 16.18 -2.25
N VAL A 37 10.13 15.96 -1.41
CA VAL A 37 9.02 15.02 -1.66
C VAL A 37 7.82 15.78 -2.23
N ASP A 38 7.40 15.38 -3.43
CA ASP A 38 6.22 15.89 -4.13
C ASP A 38 5.14 14.80 -4.14
N LEU A 39 3.96 15.11 -3.59
CA LEU A 39 2.81 14.21 -3.53
C LEU A 39 1.53 14.97 -3.87
N THR A 40 0.61 14.28 -4.52
CA THR A 40 -0.76 14.76 -4.76
C THR A 40 -1.73 13.62 -4.50
N VAL A 41 -2.68 13.83 -3.59
CA VAL A 41 -3.69 12.84 -3.19
C VAL A 41 -5.07 13.38 -3.53
N ALA A 42 -5.81 12.66 -4.34
CA ALA A 42 -7.18 13.03 -4.72
C ALA A 42 -8.14 12.85 -3.53
N ARG A 43 -9.17 13.71 -3.45
CA ARG A 43 -10.23 13.56 -2.44
C ARG A 43 -11.01 12.26 -2.63
N GLY A 44 -11.33 11.59 -1.51
CA GLY A 44 -12.11 10.36 -1.49
C GLY A 44 -11.39 9.16 -2.10
N SER A 45 -10.06 9.20 -2.21
CA SER A 45 -9.21 8.09 -2.66
C SER A 45 -8.40 7.50 -1.53
N VAL A 46 -7.88 6.28 -1.77
CA VAL A 46 -6.83 5.66 -0.96
C VAL A 46 -5.49 5.89 -1.63
N PHE A 47 -4.61 6.59 -0.94
CA PHE A 47 -3.25 6.81 -1.36
C PHE A 47 -2.28 6.04 -0.46
N ALA A 48 -1.34 5.29 -1.05
CA ALA A 48 -0.29 4.59 -0.34
C ALA A 48 1.08 5.25 -0.55
N LEU A 49 1.76 5.58 0.54
CA LEU A 49 3.18 5.92 0.55
C LEU A 49 3.97 4.66 0.91
N LEU A 50 4.48 3.97 -0.10
CA LEU A 50 5.20 2.71 0.01
C LEU A 50 6.71 2.98 0.12
N GLY A 51 7.43 2.19 0.92
CA GLY A 51 8.90 2.27 0.99
C GLY A 51 9.49 1.47 2.14
N PRO A 52 10.82 1.29 2.17
CA PRO A 52 11.50 0.56 3.23
C PRO A 52 11.46 1.32 4.55
N ASN A 53 11.90 0.64 5.62
CA ASN A 53 12.07 1.28 6.91
C ASN A 53 13.15 2.38 6.82
N GLY A 54 12.83 3.55 7.37
CA GLY A 54 13.73 4.71 7.33
C GLY A 54 13.66 5.56 6.05
N ALA A 55 12.82 5.21 5.06
CA ALA A 55 12.66 6.00 3.82
C ALA A 55 12.04 7.39 4.04
N GLY A 56 11.40 7.64 5.20
CA GLY A 56 10.79 8.94 5.51
C GLY A 56 9.26 8.92 5.58
N LYS A 57 8.61 7.76 5.45
CA LYS A 57 7.13 7.61 5.47
C LYS A 57 6.48 8.25 6.70
N THR A 58 6.84 7.79 7.89
CA THR A 58 6.34 8.34 9.17
C THR A 58 6.67 9.82 9.34
N THR A 59 7.85 10.27 8.87
CA THR A 59 8.22 11.68 8.89
C THR A 59 7.29 12.52 8.03
N THR A 60 6.94 12.04 6.83
CA THR A 60 5.98 12.70 5.94
C THR A 60 4.61 12.82 6.62
N VAL A 61 4.10 11.72 7.20
CA VAL A 61 2.82 11.74 7.95
C VAL A 61 2.87 12.71 9.12
N ARG A 62 3.95 12.72 9.92
CA ARG A 62 4.08 13.64 11.06
C ARG A 62 4.06 15.11 10.65
N ILE A 63 4.66 15.46 9.52
CA ILE A 63 4.62 16.83 9.00
C ILE A 63 3.20 17.17 8.55
N LEU A 64 2.58 16.32 7.75
CA LEU A 64 1.22 16.51 7.24
C LEU A 64 0.18 16.57 8.37
N ALA A 65 0.38 15.79 9.44
CA ALA A 65 -0.44 15.83 10.65
C ALA A 65 -0.08 16.99 11.60
N THR A 66 0.80 17.90 11.21
CA THR A 66 1.25 19.06 12.03
C THR A 66 1.94 18.70 13.34
N LEU A 67 2.48 17.49 13.47
CA LEU A 67 3.19 17.04 14.67
C LEU A 67 4.65 17.53 14.69
N GLN A 68 5.18 17.92 13.54
CA GLN A 68 6.50 18.53 13.40
C GLN A 68 6.53 19.46 12.18
N PRO A 69 7.29 20.56 12.20
CA PRO A 69 7.45 21.41 11.04
C PRO A 69 8.40 20.77 10.00
N PRO A 70 8.20 21.05 8.70
CA PRO A 70 9.19 20.77 7.67
C PRO A 70 10.37 21.74 7.79
N ASP A 71 11.52 21.41 7.20
CA ASP A 71 12.67 22.30 7.08
C ASP A 71 12.67 23.06 5.74
N GLY A 72 11.77 22.69 4.82
CA GLY A 72 11.55 23.36 3.54
C GLY A 72 10.45 22.70 2.73
N GLY A 73 10.05 23.37 1.66
CA GLY A 73 8.92 22.96 0.84
C GLY A 73 7.58 23.37 1.43
N ILE A 74 6.51 22.90 0.80
CA ILE A 74 5.11 23.21 1.17
C ILE A 74 4.39 21.91 1.43
N GLY A 75 3.53 21.90 2.46
CA GLY A 75 2.56 20.82 2.72
C GLY A 75 1.17 21.40 2.93
N ARG A 76 0.17 20.85 2.24
CA ARG A 76 -1.23 21.23 2.41
C ARG A 76 -2.07 20.00 2.67
N VAL A 77 -3.04 20.11 3.58
CA VAL A 77 -4.01 19.07 3.88
C VAL A 77 -5.40 19.69 3.95
N ALA A 78 -6.35 19.13 3.23
CA ALA A 78 -7.70 19.67 3.09
C ALA A 78 -7.70 21.16 2.67
N GLY A 79 -6.77 21.55 1.76
CA GLY A 79 -6.59 22.90 1.27
C GLY A 79 -5.87 23.86 2.22
N ARG A 80 -5.45 23.40 3.43
CA ARG A 80 -4.85 24.23 4.49
C ARG A 80 -3.35 23.98 4.58
N ASP A 81 -2.56 25.04 4.77
CA ASP A 81 -1.12 24.93 4.96
C ASP A 81 -0.78 24.35 6.34
N VAL A 82 0.11 23.33 6.37
CA VAL A 82 0.45 22.61 7.62
C VAL A 82 1.25 23.45 8.62
N VAL A 83 1.89 24.53 8.16
CA VAL A 83 2.67 25.46 9.01
C VAL A 83 1.83 26.69 9.35
N GLY A 84 1.17 27.29 8.37
CA GLY A 84 0.40 28.52 8.54
C GLY A 84 -0.95 28.31 9.22
N GLU A 85 -1.59 27.17 9.01
CA GLU A 85 -2.96 26.87 9.49
C GLU A 85 -3.07 25.53 10.24
N PRO A 86 -2.16 25.23 11.20
CA PRO A 86 -2.08 23.92 11.83
C PRO A 86 -3.36 23.50 12.56
N ASP A 87 -4.07 24.44 13.18
CA ASP A 87 -5.34 24.15 13.88
C ASP A 87 -6.47 23.83 12.88
N GLY A 88 -6.45 24.43 11.71
CA GLY A 88 -7.36 24.10 10.61
C GLY A 88 -7.12 22.66 10.12
N VAL A 89 -5.86 22.30 9.91
CA VAL A 89 -5.46 20.93 9.53
C VAL A 89 -5.90 19.92 10.59
N ARG A 90 -5.58 20.14 11.87
CA ARG A 90 -5.95 19.21 12.98
C ARG A 90 -7.44 18.97 13.12
N ARG A 91 -8.27 19.93 12.75
CA ARG A 91 -9.74 19.74 12.71
C ARG A 91 -10.20 18.85 11.56
N ALA A 92 -9.48 18.89 10.44
CA ALA A 92 -9.83 18.16 9.22
C ALA A 92 -9.27 16.73 9.17
N ILE A 93 -8.34 16.38 10.07
CA ILE A 93 -7.66 15.09 10.01
C ILE A 93 -7.95 14.20 11.22
N SER A 94 -7.68 12.92 11.01
CA SER A 94 -7.37 11.97 12.09
C SER A 94 -6.11 11.20 11.73
N LEU A 95 -5.39 10.75 12.74
CA LEU A 95 -4.17 9.97 12.61
C LEU A 95 -4.27 8.74 13.49
N THR A 96 -4.06 7.58 12.89
CA THR A 96 -3.88 6.30 13.56
C THR A 96 -2.42 5.89 13.42
N GLY A 97 -1.71 5.80 14.54
CA GLY A 97 -0.28 5.42 14.56
C GLY A 97 -0.07 3.90 14.56
N GLN A 98 1.19 3.47 14.66
CA GLN A 98 1.57 2.05 14.73
C GLN A 98 0.98 1.34 15.96
N PHE A 99 0.81 2.04 17.08
CA PHE A 99 0.19 1.51 18.29
C PHE A 99 -1.23 2.03 18.41
N ALA A 100 -2.16 1.12 18.68
CA ALA A 100 -3.54 1.48 18.94
C ALA A 100 -3.63 2.42 20.16
N ALA A 101 -4.26 3.57 20.00
CA ALA A 101 -4.49 4.54 21.08
C ALA A 101 -5.69 4.17 21.96
N VAL A 102 -6.05 2.89 22.02
CA VAL A 102 -7.22 2.35 22.70
C VAL A 102 -6.91 2.14 24.18
N ASP A 103 -7.80 2.56 25.06
CA ASP A 103 -7.73 2.19 26.48
C ASP A 103 -8.29 0.77 26.64
N GLU A 104 -7.41 -0.18 26.97
CA GLU A 104 -7.75 -1.59 27.10
C GLU A 104 -8.64 -1.89 28.31
N GLN A 105 -8.70 -1.01 29.32
CA GLN A 105 -9.56 -1.17 30.49
C GLN A 105 -11.00 -0.77 30.20
N LEU A 106 -11.22 0.03 29.19
CA LEU A 106 -12.53 0.43 28.72
C LEU A 106 -13.12 -0.59 27.74
N THR A 107 -14.43 -0.55 27.59
CA THR A 107 -15.14 -1.26 26.51
C THR A 107 -14.97 -0.53 25.17
N ALA A 108 -15.31 -1.18 24.05
CA ALA A 108 -15.30 -0.53 22.75
C ALA A 108 -16.23 0.70 22.72
N GLU A 109 -17.45 0.57 23.27
CA GLU A 109 -18.42 1.67 23.39
C GLU A 109 -17.85 2.84 24.21
N GLU A 110 -17.22 2.58 25.36
CA GLU A 110 -16.66 3.60 26.23
C GLU A 110 -15.50 4.36 25.58
N ASN A 111 -14.62 3.67 24.84
CA ASN A 111 -13.55 4.29 24.06
C ASN A 111 -14.11 5.30 23.04
N LEU A 112 -15.13 4.91 22.28
CA LEU A 112 -15.76 5.79 21.29
C LEU A 112 -16.49 6.97 21.97
N LEU A 113 -17.19 6.71 23.07
CA LEU A 113 -17.84 7.77 23.85
C LEU A 113 -16.83 8.75 24.44
N LEU A 114 -15.65 8.28 24.86
CA LEU A 114 -14.55 9.13 25.33
C LEU A 114 -14.04 10.03 24.20
N MET A 115 -13.78 9.47 23.01
CA MET A 115 -13.38 10.27 21.86
C MET A 115 -14.42 11.32 21.46
N GLY A 116 -15.70 10.98 21.50
CA GLY A 116 -16.78 11.95 21.25
C GLY A 116 -16.81 13.09 22.29
N ARG A 117 -16.43 12.82 23.56
CA ARG A 117 -16.25 13.88 24.58
C ARG A 117 -15.06 14.79 24.27
N LEU A 118 -13.91 14.20 23.89
CA LEU A 118 -12.71 14.96 23.52
C LEU A 118 -12.96 15.85 22.30
N ARG A 119 -13.77 15.38 21.35
CA ARG A 119 -14.23 16.15 20.17
C ARG A 119 -15.38 17.13 20.51
N ARG A 120 -15.78 17.24 21.80
CA ARG A 120 -16.83 18.16 22.30
C ARG A 120 -18.22 17.90 21.70
N PHE A 121 -18.53 16.67 21.28
CA PHE A 121 -19.86 16.30 20.81
C PHE A 121 -20.89 16.32 21.96
N GLY A 122 -22.08 16.81 21.68
CA GLY A 122 -23.22 16.73 22.60
C GLY A 122 -23.59 15.26 22.91
N ARG A 123 -24.31 15.05 24.04
CA ARG A 123 -24.63 13.69 24.53
C ARG A 123 -25.40 12.84 23.51
N VAL A 124 -26.33 13.43 22.77
CA VAL A 124 -27.16 12.72 21.78
C VAL A 124 -26.30 12.35 20.55
N GLU A 125 -25.60 13.32 20.00
CA GLU A 125 -24.73 13.12 18.83
C GLU A 125 -23.65 12.09 19.10
N ARG A 126 -22.98 12.17 20.26
CA ARG A 126 -21.94 11.22 20.66
C ARG A 126 -22.46 9.79 20.69
N ARG A 127 -23.64 9.55 21.31
CA ARG A 127 -24.22 8.21 21.35
C ARG A 127 -24.61 7.71 19.96
N ARG A 128 -25.22 8.56 19.14
CA ARG A 128 -25.58 8.23 17.76
C ARG A 128 -24.33 7.85 16.96
N ARG A 129 -23.29 8.69 17.02
CA ARG A 129 -22.04 8.43 16.30
C ARG A 129 -21.32 7.17 16.76
N THR A 130 -21.34 6.89 18.07
CA THR A 130 -20.78 5.65 18.62
C THR A 130 -21.51 4.43 18.05
N ALA A 131 -22.85 4.43 18.04
CA ALA A 131 -23.63 3.33 17.50
C ALA A 131 -23.38 3.13 15.99
N GLU A 132 -23.35 4.22 15.21
CA GLU A 132 -23.01 4.18 13.77
C GLU A 132 -21.65 3.53 13.51
N LEU A 133 -20.61 3.86 14.29
CA LEU A 133 -19.27 3.34 14.11
C LEU A 133 -19.11 1.90 14.60
N LEU A 134 -19.80 1.51 15.68
CA LEU A 134 -19.82 0.13 16.13
C LEU A 134 -20.49 -0.80 15.11
N ASP A 135 -21.55 -0.33 14.47
CA ASP A 135 -22.24 -1.06 13.41
C ASP A 135 -21.38 -1.18 12.16
N LEU A 136 -20.87 -0.05 11.67
CA LEU A 136 -19.98 0.01 10.49
C LEU A 136 -18.78 -0.94 10.60
N LEU A 137 -18.22 -1.11 11.80
CA LEU A 137 -17.02 -1.92 12.02
C LEU A 137 -17.34 -3.32 12.58
N GLU A 138 -18.61 -3.72 12.55
CA GLU A 138 -19.08 -5.02 13.05
C GLU A 138 -18.71 -5.30 14.52
N LEU A 139 -18.69 -4.25 15.35
CA LEU A 139 -18.35 -4.33 16.77
C LEU A 139 -19.57 -4.27 17.70
N THR A 140 -20.80 -4.19 17.17
CA THR A 140 -22.03 -4.01 17.95
C THR A 140 -22.24 -5.11 18.98
N ALA A 141 -21.98 -6.39 18.61
CA ALA A 141 -22.13 -7.52 19.51
C ALA A 141 -21.12 -7.50 20.68
N ASP A 142 -19.94 -6.92 20.44
CA ASP A 142 -18.83 -6.86 21.40
C ASP A 142 -18.69 -5.47 22.07
N ALA A 143 -19.60 -4.53 21.79
CA ALA A 143 -19.52 -3.13 22.20
C ALA A 143 -19.27 -2.94 23.71
N ARG A 144 -19.80 -3.81 24.55
CA ARG A 144 -19.70 -3.78 26.03
C ARG A 144 -18.61 -4.68 26.61
N ARG A 145 -17.84 -5.35 25.76
CA ARG A 145 -16.68 -6.13 26.20
C ARG A 145 -15.46 -5.22 26.36
N ARG A 146 -14.61 -5.48 27.35
CA ARG A 146 -13.35 -4.76 27.52
C ARG A 146 -12.40 -5.05 26.38
N VAL A 147 -11.75 -4.01 25.88
CA VAL A 147 -10.81 -4.12 24.75
C VAL A 147 -9.61 -4.99 25.08
N ALA A 148 -9.21 -5.11 26.35
CA ALA A 148 -8.18 -6.06 26.80
C ALA A 148 -8.46 -7.51 26.36
N THR A 149 -9.73 -7.90 26.16
CA THR A 149 -10.15 -9.24 25.75
C THR A 149 -10.23 -9.43 24.22
N PHE A 150 -9.93 -8.40 23.45
CA PHE A 150 -10.04 -8.40 21.99
C PHE A 150 -8.81 -9.01 21.33
N SER A 151 -9.01 -9.59 20.14
CA SER A 151 -7.89 -9.92 19.24
C SER A 151 -7.18 -8.65 18.74
N GLY A 152 -5.98 -8.79 18.19
CA GLY A 152 -5.26 -7.66 17.59
C GLY A 152 -6.08 -6.94 16.51
N GLY A 153 -6.74 -7.70 15.63
CA GLY A 153 -7.62 -7.15 14.61
C GLY A 153 -8.83 -6.41 15.18
N MET A 154 -9.48 -6.95 16.21
CA MET A 154 -10.60 -6.25 16.87
C MET A 154 -10.14 -4.96 17.55
N ARG A 155 -8.96 -4.96 18.21
CA ARG A 155 -8.40 -3.71 18.78
C ARG A 155 -8.15 -2.69 17.69
N ARG A 156 -7.64 -3.12 16.53
CA ARG A 156 -7.40 -2.23 15.40
C ARG A 156 -8.69 -1.67 14.81
N LYS A 157 -9.77 -2.47 14.76
CA LYS A 157 -11.11 -1.98 14.38
C LYS A 157 -11.59 -0.87 15.35
N VAL A 158 -11.41 -1.04 16.67
CA VAL A 158 -11.77 0.02 17.66
C VAL A 158 -10.93 1.27 17.46
N ASP A 159 -9.62 1.16 17.21
CA ASP A 159 -8.72 2.28 16.97
C ASP A 159 -9.12 3.07 15.71
N LEU A 160 -9.46 2.35 14.63
CA LEU A 160 -10.03 2.96 13.42
C LEU A 160 -11.37 3.66 13.71
N ALA A 161 -12.26 3.02 14.48
CA ALA A 161 -13.52 3.63 14.88
C ALA A 161 -13.30 4.95 15.65
N MET A 162 -12.35 4.96 16.60
CA MET A 162 -11.99 6.14 17.35
C MET A 162 -11.49 7.28 16.45
N SER A 163 -10.69 6.96 15.44
CA SER A 163 -10.20 7.94 14.48
C SER A 163 -11.30 8.57 13.63
N LEU A 164 -12.38 7.84 13.39
CA LEU A 164 -13.53 8.26 12.58
C LEU A 164 -14.58 9.06 13.35
N VAL A 165 -14.50 9.10 14.69
CA VAL A 165 -15.49 9.84 15.52
C VAL A 165 -15.61 11.29 15.06
N GLY A 166 -14.48 11.95 14.77
CA GLY A 166 -14.42 13.35 14.38
C GLY A 166 -14.85 13.67 12.94
N ARG A 167 -15.22 12.68 12.13
CA ARG A 167 -15.54 12.83 10.70
C ARG A 167 -14.43 13.55 9.93
N PRO A 168 -13.21 13.00 9.91
CA PRO A 168 -12.09 13.64 9.23
C PRO A 168 -12.31 13.71 7.73
N GLU A 169 -11.80 14.76 7.08
CA GLU A 169 -11.68 14.84 5.62
C GLU A 169 -10.54 13.95 5.12
N VAL A 170 -9.46 13.82 5.93
CA VAL A 170 -8.29 12.97 5.64
C VAL A 170 -7.96 12.10 6.85
N LEU A 171 -7.88 10.80 6.63
CA LEU A 171 -7.44 9.82 7.62
C LEU A 171 -6.02 9.34 7.28
N PHE A 172 -5.07 9.62 8.16
CA PHE A 172 -3.71 9.10 8.07
C PHE A 172 -3.61 7.77 8.83
N LEU A 173 -3.08 6.75 8.16
CA LEU A 173 -2.84 5.41 8.69
C LEU A 173 -1.33 5.12 8.59
N ASP A 174 -0.62 5.19 9.71
CA ASP A 174 0.83 4.93 9.72
C ASP A 174 1.09 3.46 10.04
N GLU A 175 1.41 2.68 8.99
CA GLU A 175 1.65 1.23 9.01
C GLU A 175 0.53 0.43 9.71
N PRO A 176 -0.73 0.50 9.22
CA PRO A 176 -1.91 0.06 9.96
C PRO A 176 -1.97 -1.43 10.27
N THR A 177 -1.25 -2.27 9.53
CA THR A 177 -1.29 -3.73 9.67
C THR A 177 0.00 -4.34 10.22
N THR A 178 0.98 -3.50 10.60
CA THR A 178 2.24 -3.99 11.16
C THR A 178 2.00 -4.78 12.45
N GLY A 179 2.58 -5.99 12.52
CA GLY A 179 2.44 -6.88 13.67
C GLY A 179 1.13 -7.66 13.75
N LEU A 180 0.24 -7.54 12.76
CA LEU A 180 -0.97 -8.35 12.68
C LEU A 180 -0.73 -9.66 11.93
N ASP A 181 -1.44 -10.71 12.35
CA ASP A 181 -1.53 -11.96 11.60
C ASP A 181 -2.31 -11.75 10.28
N PRO A 182 -2.17 -12.66 9.27
CA PRO A 182 -2.80 -12.48 7.95
C PRO A 182 -4.32 -12.29 8.00
N ARG A 183 -5.02 -12.99 8.90
CA ARG A 183 -6.47 -12.88 9.03
C ARG A 183 -6.88 -11.51 9.60
N SER A 184 -6.16 -11.05 10.62
CA SER A 184 -6.38 -9.72 11.21
C SER A 184 -6.06 -8.60 10.24
N ARG A 185 -5.04 -8.78 9.37
CA ARG A 185 -4.70 -7.84 8.31
C ARG A 185 -5.83 -7.72 7.29
N GLN A 186 -6.37 -8.84 6.81
CA GLN A 186 -7.49 -8.85 5.88
C GLN A 186 -8.70 -8.11 6.47
N ALA A 187 -9.04 -8.35 7.74
CA ALA A 187 -10.14 -7.66 8.40
C ALA A 187 -9.96 -6.13 8.48
N VAL A 188 -8.71 -5.64 8.57
CA VAL A 188 -8.41 -4.19 8.51
C VAL A 188 -8.58 -3.68 7.08
N TRP A 189 -8.14 -4.43 6.08
CA TRP A 189 -8.29 -4.07 4.67
C TRP A 189 -9.75 -3.97 4.25
N ASP A 190 -10.58 -4.91 4.70
CA ASP A 190 -12.03 -4.90 4.43
C ASP A 190 -12.67 -3.60 4.97
N VAL A 191 -12.31 -3.22 6.22
CA VAL A 191 -12.77 -1.97 6.83
C VAL A 191 -12.30 -0.74 6.04
N VAL A 192 -11.04 -0.70 5.62
CA VAL A 192 -10.50 0.40 4.80
C VAL A 192 -11.29 0.51 3.49
N GLY A 193 -11.60 -0.63 2.84
CA GLY A 193 -12.41 -0.67 1.62
C GLY A 193 -13.83 -0.10 1.82
N GLU A 194 -14.51 -0.42 2.93
CA GLU A 194 -15.82 0.12 3.25
C GLU A 194 -15.80 1.64 3.51
N LEU A 195 -14.74 2.12 4.17
CA LEU A 195 -14.59 3.54 4.49
C LEU A 195 -14.39 4.42 3.24
N VAL A 196 -13.74 3.91 2.21
CA VAL A 196 -13.60 4.62 0.92
C VAL A 196 -14.96 4.97 0.33
N GLY A 197 -15.92 4.05 0.40
CA GLY A 197 -17.30 4.28 -0.04
C GLY A 197 -18.00 5.44 0.67
N SER A 198 -17.53 5.84 1.87
CA SER A 198 -18.08 6.96 2.64
C SER A 198 -17.53 8.34 2.26
N GLY A 199 -16.57 8.42 1.33
CA GLY A 199 -15.99 9.67 0.83
C GLY A 199 -14.81 10.23 1.66
N VAL A 200 -14.32 9.50 2.65
CA VAL A 200 -13.11 9.86 3.42
C VAL A 200 -11.87 9.62 2.56
N THR A 201 -10.98 10.59 2.50
CA THR A 201 -9.66 10.39 1.87
C THR A 201 -8.74 9.65 2.82
N MET A 202 -8.06 8.60 2.35
CA MET A 202 -7.11 7.86 3.16
C MET A 202 -5.69 8.03 2.65
N PHE A 203 -4.78 8.34 3.56
CA PHE A 203 -3.35 8.37 3.32
C PHE A 203 -2.70 7.29 4.19
N LEU A 204 -2.30 6.18 3.60
CA LEU A 204 -1.64 5.11 4.34
C LEU A 204 -0.14 5.08 4.05
N THR A 205 0.67 4.76 5.05
CA THR A 205 2.06 4.37 4.85
C THR A 205 2.19 2.88 5.05
N THR A 206 3.01 2.24 4.24
CA THR A 206 3.28 0.81 4.38
C THR A 206 4.65 0.42 3.85
N GLN A 207 5.18 -0.69 4.34
CA GLN A 207 6.29 -1.41 3.75
C GLN A 207 5.83 -2.69 3.04
N TYR A 208 4.56 -3.06 3.19
CA TYR A 208 3.97 -4.24 2.60
C TYR A 208 3.38 -3.92 1.24
N LEU A 209 3.98 -4.51 0.20
CA LEU A 209 3.58 -4.33 -1.20
C LEU A 209 2.17 -4.83 -1.46
N GLU A 210 1.81 -5.96 -0.82
CA GLU A 210 0.47 -6.54 -0.90
C GLU A 210 -0.62 -5.57 -0.37
N GLU A 211 -0.34 -4.85 0.73
CA GLU A 211 -1.26 -3.85 1.28
C GLU A 211 -1.50 -2.69 0.31
N ALA A 212 -0.41 -2.18 -0.31
CA ALA A 212 -0.53 -1.13 -1.32
C ALA A 212 -1.28 -1.62 -2.57
N ASP A 213 -1.03 -2.86 -3.02
CA ASP A 213 -1.68 -3.46 -4.18
C ASP A 213 -3.19 -3.66 -3.98
N GLN A 214 -3.61 -4.07 -2.79
CA GLN A 214 -5.00 -4.36 -2.45
C GLN A 214 -5.85 -3.12 -2.17
N LEU A 215 -5.25 -2.10 -1.56
CA LEU A 215 -6.01 -0.98 -1.01
C LEU A 215 -5.92 0.30 -1.84
N ALA A 216 -4.76 0.58 -2.46
CA ALA A 216 -4.48 1.90 -2.96
C ALA A 216 -4.99 2.13 -4.38
N ASP A 217 -5.70 3.23 -4.59
CA ASP A 217 -6.00 3.76 -5.93
C ASP A 217 -4.73 4.32 -6.57
N ARG A 218 -3.83 4.88 -5.74
CA ARG A 218 -2.56 5.45 -6.18
C ARG A 218 -1.46 5.19 -5.15
N ILE A 219 -0.28 4.84 -5.66
CA ILE A 219 0.90 4.48 -4.87
C ILE A 219 2.03 5.44 -5.24
N SER A 220 2.73 5.98 -4.24
CA SER A 220 4.05 6.60 -4.43
C SER A 220 5.10 5.78 -3.69
N VAL A 221 6.15 5.41 -4.41
CA VAL A 221 7.29 4.69 -3.85
C VAL A 221 8.29 5.71 -3.33
N LEU A 222 8.56 5.68 -2.04
CA LEU A 222 9.52 6.55 -1.35
C LEU A 222 10.80 5.74 -1.05
N ASP A 223 11.92 6.21 -1.58
CA ASP A 223 13.24 5.65 -1.29
C ASP A 223 14.26 6.78 -1.11
N GLY A 224 15.19 6.62 -0.14
CA GLY A 224 16.21 7.63 0.15
C GLY A 224 15.66 9.06 0.38
N GLY A 225 14.43 9.19 0.88
CA GLY A 225 13.76 10.49 1.10
C GLY A 225 13.23 11.15 -0.16
N ARG A 226 13.11 10.43 -1.28
CA ARG A 226 12.58 10.93 -2.56
C ARG A 226 11.49 10.01 -3.09
N VAL A 227 10.54 10.57 -3.81
CA VAL A 227 9.58 9.78 -4.58
C VAL A 227 10.26 9.29 -5.86
N VAL A 228 10.43 7.97 -5.99
CA VAL A 228 11.07 7.34 -7.16
C VAL A 228 10.08 6.90 -8.22
N ALA A 229 8.83 6.64 -7.84
CA ALA A 229 7.75 6.32 -8.78
C ALA A 229 6.38 6.66 -8.18
N THR A 230 5.42 7.03 -9.04
CA THR A 230 4.01 7.23 -8.68
C THR A 230 3.12 6.67 -9.77
N GLY A 231 2.04 5.98 -9.39
CA GLY A 231 1.06 5.41 -10.31
C GLY A 231 0.03 4.56 -9.58
N SER A 232 -0.96 4.00 -10.30
CA SER A 232 -1.73 2.87 -9.79
C SER A 232 -0.85 1.62 -9.71
N ALA A 233 -1.29 0.59 -8.98
CA ALA A 233 -0.56 -0.67 -8.92
C ALA A 233 -0.29 -1.23 -10.34
N ASP A 234 -1.29 -1.22 -11.22
CA ASP A 234 -1.15 -1.70 -12.59
C ASP A 234 -0.24 -0.81 -13.45
N GLU A 235 -0.28 0.52 -13.26
CA GLU A 235 0.65 1.43 -13.95
C GLU A 235 2.09 1.16 -13.55
N LEU A 236 2.35 0.94 -12.26
CA LEU A 236 3.68 0.65 -11.75
C LEU A 236 4.19 -0.71 -12.24
N LYS A 237 3.36 -1.75 -12.20
CA LYS A 237 3.68 -3.10 -12.72
C LYS A 237 4.02 -3.06 -14.20
N ARG A 238 3.26 -2.34 -15.03
CA ARG A 238 3.52 -2.19 -16.47
C ARG A 238 4.83 -1.48 -16.82
N ARG A 239 5.35 -0.62 -15.93
CA ARG A 239 6.65 0.07 -16.16
C ARG A 239 7.84 -0.87 -16.15
N ILE A 240 7.75 -2.04 -15.49
CA ILE A 240 8.88 -2.95 -15.33
C ILE A 240 8.91 -4.02 -16.42
N GLY A 241 7.79 -4.32 -17.03
CA GLY A 241 7.71 -5.30 -18.09
C GLY A 241 6.31 -5.77 -18.39
N THR A 242 6.22 -6.54 -19.47
CA THR A 242 5.02 -7.26 -19.88
C THR A 242 4.87 -8.55 -19.08
N GLU A 243 3.68 -9.14 -19.14
CA GLU A 243 3.46 -10.51 -18.66
C GLU A 243 4.44 -11.47 -19.33
N GLN A 244 4.87 -12.51 -18.64
CA GLN A 244 5.82 -13.49 -19.12
C GLN A 244 5.30 -14.90 -18.91
N VAL A 245 5.50 -15.78 -19.86
CA VAL A 245 5.38 -17.22 -19.65
C VAL A 245 6.68 -17.72 -19.05
N GLU A 246 6.63 -18.19 -17.81
CA GLU A 246 7.75 -18.85 -17.15
C GLU A 246 7.66 -20.36 -17.42
N LEU A 247 8.70 -20.91 -18.00
CA LEU A 247 8.79 -22.28 -18.49
C LEU A 247 9.90 -23.00 -17.73
N ALA A 248 9.56 -24.03 -16.98
CA ALA A 248 10.55 -24.94 -16.42
C ALA A 248 10.82 -26.05 -17.45
N LEU A 249 12.05 -26.08 -17.95
CA LEU A 249 12.46 -27.10 -18.91
C LEU A 249 12.77 -28.42 -18.19
N THR A 250 12.54 -29.52 -18.88
CA THR A 250 12.84 -30.87 -18.37
C THR A 250 14.35 -31.11 -18.34
N ASP A 251 15.08 -30.62 -19.36
CA ASP A 251 16.54 -30.72 -19.45
C ASP A 251 17.18 -29.31 -19.49
N PRO A 252 18.04 -28.97 -18.54
CA PRO A 252 18.78 -27.70 -18.56
C PRO A 252 19.63 -27.47 -19.83
N ALA A 253 20.06 -28.53 -20.51
CA ALA A 253 20.80 -28.42 -21.75
C ALA A 253 19.99 -27.82 -22.92
N GLU A 254 18.66 -27.83 -22.80
CA GLU A 254 17.74 -27.30 -23.84
C GLU A 254 17.54 -25.78 -23.76
N VAL A 255 18.07 -25.10 -22.73
CA VAL A 255 17.93 -23.64 -22.57
C VAL A 255 18.44 -22.85 -23.78
N ALA A 256 19.59 -23.22 -24.30
CA ALA A 256 20.17 -22.56 -25.48
C ALA A 256 19.26 -22.71 -26.72
N ARG A 257 18.65 -23.89 -26.88
CA ARG A 257 17.70 -24.18 -27.97
C ARG A 257 16.41 -23.39 -27.80
N ALA A 258 15.84 -23.38 -26.58
CA ALA A 258 14.66 -22.59 -26.27
C ALA A 258 14.88 -21.10 -26.56
N ARG A 259 16.04 -20.57 -26.17
CA ARG A 259 16.42 -19.18 -26.45
C ARG A 259 16.52 -18.89 -27.96
N ALA A 260 17.05 -19.82 -28.74
CA ALA A 260 17.16 -19.64 -30.18
C ALA A 260 15.80 -19.60 -30.91
N LEU A 261 14.77 -20.23 -30.37
CA LEU A 261 13.42 -20.23 -30.95
C LEU A 261 12.68 -18.90 -30.80
N PHE A 262 12.92 -18.13 -29.71
CA PHE A 262 12.17 -16.90 -29.41
C PHE A 262 13.03 -15.61 -29.56
N GLY A 263 14.33 -15.76 -29.88
CA GLY A 263 15.22 -14.59 -30.07
C GLY A 263 15.74 -13.97 -28.75
N PRO A 264 16.27 -12.72 -28.83
CA PRO A 264 16.99 -12.09 -27.73
C PRO A 264 16.10 -11.66 -26.54
N ASP A 265 14.78 -11.57 -26.73
CA ASP A 265 13.84 -11.12 -25.71
C ASP A 265 13.57 -12.17 -24.63
N VAL A 266 14.12 -13.38 -24.82
CA VAL A 266 14.01 -14.46 -23.83
C VAL A 266 15.01 -14.24 -22.71
N VAL A 267 14.49 -14.02 -21.51
CA VAL A 267 15.31 -13.96 -20.30
C VAL A 267 15.49 -15.38 -19.76
N VAL A 268 16.74 -15.85 -19.76
CA VAL A 268 17.10 -17.04 -18.99
C VAL A 268 17.18 -16.61 -17.53
N ALA A 269 16.21 -16.99 -16.72
CA ALA A 269 16.34 -16.83 -15.28
C ALA A 269 17.36 -17.87 -14.80
N ALA A 270 18.58 -17.41 -14.56
CA ALA A 270 19.56 -18.21 -13.85
C ALA A 270 19.01 -18.46 -12.44
N GLU A 271 18.78 -19.73 -12.14
CA GLU A 271 18.82 -20.32 -10.81
C GLU A 271 18.03 -19.62 -9.71
N GLY A 272 16.88 -20.16 -9.38
CA GLY A 272 16.44 -20.14 -7.99
C GLY A 272 17.59 -20.73 -7.15
N ARG A 273 18.10 -19.99 -6.14
CA ARG A 273 19.04 -20.50 -5.15
C ARG A 273 18.62 -21.92 -4.79
N ALA A 274 19.52 -22.87 -4.95
CA ALA A 274 19.38 -24.23 -4.47
C ALA A 274 19.12 -24.17 -2.96
N ALA A 275 17.84 -24.07 -2.58
CA ALA A 275 17.41 -24.33 -1.24
C ALA A 275 17.28 -25.85 -1.16
N GLU A 276 18.20 -26.45 -0.39
CA GLU A 276 18.16 -27.83 0.12
C GLU A 276 17.92 -28.93 -0.94
N GLY A 277 18.96 -29.23 -1.75
CA GLY A 277 19.08 -30.52 -2.43
C GLY A 277 18.24 -30.72 -3.71
N ARG A 278 17.63 -29.68 -4.28
CA ARG A 278 16.98 -29.72 -5.60
C ARG A 278 17.97 -29.26 -6.68
N ALA A 279 18.06 -30.02 -7.78
CA ALA A 279 18.81 -29.62 -8.96
C ALA A 279 18.34 -28.26 -9.46
N ALA A 280 19.27 -27.41 -9.91
CA ALA A 280 18.96 -26.10 -10.48
C ALA A 280 17.96 -26.26 -11.62
N GLU A 281 16.76 -25.67 -11.47
CA GLU A 281 15.73 -25.71 -12.50
C GLU A 281 16.09 -24.72 -13.60
N ALA A 282 16.11 -25.20 -14.83
CA ALA A 282 16.28 -24.32 -16.00
C ALA A 282 14.97 -23.59 -16.28
N LEU A 283 14.90 -22.32 -15.88
CA LEU A 283 13.75 -21.46 -16.12
C LEU A 283 14.01 -20.54 -17.32
N VAL A 284 13.07 -20.55 -18.26
CA VAL A 284 13.05 -19.66 -19.42
C VAL A 284 11.82 -18.79 -19.35
N ARG A 285 11.95 -17.48 -19.54
CA ARG A 285 10.85 -16.52 -19.54
C ARG A 285 10.67 -15.93 -20.93
N VAL A 286 9.46 -16.04 -21.46
CA VAL A 286 9.06 -15.53 -22.77
C VAL A 286 8.02 -14.44 -22.56
N PRO A 287 8.21 -13.21 -23.10
CA PRO A 287 7.18 -12.17 -23.03
C PRO A 287 5.85 -12.67 -23.62
N THR A 288 4.73 -12.29 -23.02
CA THR A 288 3.40 -12.68 -23.46
C THR A 288 2.40 -11.53 -23.27
N ASP A 289 1.32 -11.60 -24.05
CA ASP A 289 0.12 -10.75 -23.84
C ASP A 289 -0.87 -11.34 -22.84
N GLY A 290 -0.52 -12.48 -22.22
CA GLY A 290 -1.35 -13.18 -21.25
C GLY A 290 -2.50 -14.00 -21.85
N SER A 291 -2.66 -14.00 -23.18
CA SER A 291 -3.73 -14.75 -23.84
C SER A 291 -3.46 -16.26 -23.89
N ALA A 292 -4.54 -17.05 -23.86
CA ALA A 292 -4.43 -18.50 -24.00
C ALA A 292 -3.86 -18.90 -25.36
N ASP A 293 -4.12 -18.10 -26.40
CA ASP A 293 -3.62 -18.37 -27.76
C ASP A 293 -2.11 -18.13 -27.85
N HIS A 294 -1.59 -17.08 -27.22
CA HIS A 294 -0.15 -16.85 -27.15
C HIS A 294 0.55 -17.94 -26.33
N LEU A 295 0.00 -18.34 -25.18
CA LEU A 295 0.53 -19.46 -24.38
C LEU A 295 0.59 -20.75 -25.21
N ARG A 296 -0.48 -21.06 -25.96
CA ARG A 296 -0.49 -22.21 -26.87
C ARG A 296 0.61 -22.11 -27.93
N HIS A 297 0.74 -20.95 -28.57
CA HIS A 297 1.78 -20.71 -29.57
C HIS A 297 3.18 -20.93 -29.01
N VAL A 298 3.47 -20.43 -27.80
CA VAL A 298 4.74 -20.64 -27.10
C VAL A 298 5.01 -22.13 -26.88
N LEU A 299 4.03 -22.88 -26.39
CA LEU A 299 4.19 -24.31 -26.13
C LEU A 299 4.35 -25.13 -27.42
N ASP A 300 3.60 -24.81 -28.49
CA ASP A 300 3.71 -25.47 -29.81
C ASP A 300 5.08 -25.20 -30.46
N THR A 301 5.62 -23.97 -30.32
CA THR A 301 6.94 -23.59 -30.81
C THR A 301 8.03 -24.42 -30.13
N LEU A 302 7.97 -24.58 -28.81
CA LEU A 302 8.91 -25.39 -28.03
C LEU A 302 8.82 -26.88 -28.41
N ALA A 303 7.60 -27.42 -28.50
CA ALA A 303 7.38 -28.79 -28.88
C ALA A 303 7.93 -29.10 -30.28
N THR A 304 7.69 -28.21 -31.25
CA THR A 304 8.23 -28.32 -32.62
C THR A 304 9.75 -28.20 -32.64
N GLY A 305 10.33 -27.36 -31.77
CA GLY A 305 11.78 -27.23 -31.60
C GLY A 305 12.45 -28.35 -30.82
N GLY A 306 11.68 -29.37 -30.38
CA GLY A 306 12.17 -30.51 -29.59
C GLY A 306 12.61 -30.13 -28.18
N VAL A 307 12.01 -29.10 -27.59
CA VAL A 307 12.25 -28.66 -26.21
C VAL A 307 11.13 -29.15 -25.30
N ALA A 308 11.47 -29.95 -24.30
CA ALA A 308 10.50 -30.53 -23.38
C ALA A 308 10.23 -29.59 -22.19
N VAL A 309 8.97 -29.14 -22.04
CA VAL A 309 8.52 -28.30 -20.96
C VAL A 309 7.89 -29.15 -19.85
N ARG A 310 8.35 -28.98 -18.61
CA ARG A 310 7.79 -29.62 -17.42
C ARG A 310 6.58 -28.87 -16.87
N THR A 311 6.75 -27.55 -16.73
CA THR A 311 5.67 -26.65 -16.26
C THR A 311 5.71 -25.34 -17.03
N ALA A 312 4.54 -24.76 -17.28
CA ALA A 312 4.37 -23.44 -17.85
C ALA A 312 3.44 -22.63 -16.95
N THR A 313 3.86 -21.44 -16.55
CA THR A 313 3.09 -20.55 -15.70
C THR A 313 3.12 -19.15 -16.27
N VAL A 314 1.97 -18.49 -16.39
CA VAL A 314 1.92 -17.07 -16.75
C VAL A 314 2.25 -16.26 -15.49
N ARG A 315 3.37 -15.55 -15.54
CA ARG A 315 3.80 -14.67 -14.47
C ARG A 315 3.49 -13.23 -14.84
N ARG A 316 2.73 -12.57 -13.99
CA ARG A 316 2.49 -11.13 -14.05
C ARG A 316 3.52 -10.42 -13.19
N PRO A 317 4.05 -9.25 -13.62
CA PRO A 317 4.89 -8.43 -12.76
C PRO A 317 4.15 -8.11 -11.45
N THR A 318 4.87 -8.21 -10.34
CA THR A 318 4.36 -7.88 -9.02
C THR A 318 4.88 -6.51 -8.58
N LEU A 319 4.32 -5.93 -7.53
CA LEU A 319 4.89 -4.72 -6.92
C LEU A 319 6.26 -5.01 -6.28
N ASP A 320 6.56 -6.27 -5.92
CA ASP A 320 7.90 -6.67 -5.46
C ASP A 320 8.93 -6.49 -6.57
N ASP A 321 8.59 -6.91 -7.79
CA ASP A 321 9.47 -6.71 -8.96
C ASP A 321 9.68 -5.21 -9.25
N VAL A 322 8.62 -4.39 -9.08
CA VAL A 322 8.69 -2.91 -9.16
C VAL A 322 9.67 -2.37 -8.15
N PHE A 323 9.50 -2.75 -6.91
CA PHE A 323 10.28 -2.24 -5.80
C PHE A 323 11.76 -2.60 -5.96
N LEU A 324 12.07 -3.87 -6.25
CA LEU A 324 13.44 -4.34 -6.46
C LEU A 324 14.13 -3.62 -7.64
N THR A 325 13.39 -3.36 -8.71
CA THR A 325 13.96 -2.65 -9.89
C THR A 325 14.24 -1.18 -9.58
N LEU A 326 13.35 -0.52 -8.82
CA LEU A 326 13.48 0.91 -8.53
C LEU A 326 14.46 1.20 -7.40
N THR A 327 14.59 0.32 -6.38
CA THR A 327 15.46 0.52 -5.22
C THR A 327 16.80 -0.19 -5.36
N GLY A 328 16.90 -1.30 -6.10
CA GLY A 328 18.15 -2.01 -6.37
C GLY A 328 19.18 -1.21 -7.18
N THR A 329 18.76 -0.19 -7.90
CA THR A 329 19.65 0.76 -8.59
C THR A 329 20.33 1.74 -7.64
N SER A 330 19.75 2.05 -6.48
CA SER A 330 20.35 3.01 -5.54
C SER A 330 21.49 2.43 -4.70
N GLU A 331 21.53 1.11 -4.48
CA GLU A 331 22.66 0.46 -3.79
C GLU A 331 23.93 0.39 -4.66
N LEU A 332 23.79 0.30 -6.01
CA LEU A 332 24.92 0.26 -6.93
C LEU A 332 25.57 1.64 -7.15
N GLU A 333 24.82 2.74 -7.05
CA GLU A 333 25.36 4.10 -7.14
C GLU A 333 26.05 4.57 -5.85
N GLY A 334 25.66 4.03 -4.68
CA GLY A 334 26.28 4.32 -3.38
C GLY A 334 27.63 3.64 -3.14
N ALA A 335 27.95 2.57 -3.85
CA ALA A 335 29.19 1.80 -3.71
C ALA A 335 30.36 2.32 -4.57
N THR A 336 30.16 3.37 -5.38
CA THR A 336 31.17 3.92 -6.30
C THR A 336 31.61 5.35 -5.93
N ARG A 337 31.38 5.78 -4.69
CA ARG A 337 31.92 7.07 -4.17
C ARG A 337 32.79 6.89 -2.94
#